data_188072245c0d5834dc0b8d35ff7cbf83
#
_entry.id   188072245c0d5834dc0b8d35ff7cbf83
#
_cell.length_a   1.000
_cell.length_b   1.000
_cell.length_c   1.000
_cell.angle_alpha   90.00
_cell.angle_beta   90.00
_cell.angle_gamma   90.00
#
_symmetry.space_group_name_H-M   'P 1'
#
loop_
_entity.id
_entity.type
_entity.pdbx_description
1 polymer ?
#
loop_
_entity_poly.entity_id
_entity_poly.type
_entity_poly.pdbx_seq_one_letter_code
_entity_poly.pdbx_strand_id
1 'polypeptide(L)'
;MDPQVETPALFDDEAGGNANGDDPAIWVHPSKSGKSLVIGTAKEGGLFVYNLDGQQLQHLPAPAAPGPDDEVGRFNNVDVTYGFGGRDLAVVSDRGRDQLRIYAIANGQLTDVTDPAAPFVFNTTQEQVNDAETSYGLATWKDSTGTYALVSRRHRTSIGLVKLLPKPNGKVGYQLVRTLNLPASFTLPNGQSWTPCDEPGREPQVEGMVVDQEKDVLYAAQEDVGIWRMRADLTGTPVLMDKVREYGVPATYDPATEECTPGTDPGYGGQRLTADAEGLTIYYRENGKGYLLASSQGDNTFAAYRREGSNAYLGQFQIGSHNGIDGVEHSDGSTVLNVPLGDFDEGLFISHDGANTPTTPDRENTNFKFAHWSDIADELDLDVDTDGWDPRD
;
A
#
# COMPACT_ATOMS: atom_id res chain seq x y z
N MET A 1 19.92 6.19 -3.38
CA MET A 1 20.06 5.33 -2.19
C MET A 1 20.42 3.94 -2.64
N ASP A 2 21.21 3.25 -1.84
CA ASP A 2 21.71 1.92 -2.22
C ASP A 2 20.82 0.84 -1.61
N PRO A 3 20.27 -0.09 -2.43
CA PRO A 3 19.60 -1.26 -1.89
C PRO A 3 20.65 -2.18 -1.24
N GLN A 4 20.32 -2.72 -0.07
CA GLN A 4 21.23 -3.60 0.67
C GLN A 4 20.87 -5.08 0.53
N VAL A 5 19.57 -5.35 0.39
CA VAL A 5 18.99 -6.69 0.26
C VAL A 5 17.88 -6.65 -0.77
N GLU A 6 17.72 -7.75 -1.49
CA GLU A 6 16.54 -7.98 -2.33
C GLU A 6 15.92 -9.35 -2.06
N THR A 7 14.63 -9.49 -2.30
CA THR A 7 13.95 -10.78 -2.24
C THR A 7 14.12 -11.55 -3.57
N PRO A 8 13.87 -12.88 -3.59
CA PRO A 8 13.78 -13.62 -4.84
C PRO A 8 12.74 -13.01 -5.79
N ALA A 9 13.01 -13.12 -7.08
CA ALA A 9 12.11 -12.66 -8.13
C ALA A 9 10.74 -13.36 -8.05
N LEU A 10 9.70 -12.58 -8.24
CA LEU A 10 8.31 -12.99 -8.40
C LEU A 10 7.95 -12.84 -9.88
N PHE A 11 7.72 -13.94 -10.55
CA PHE A 11 7.49 -13.96 -12.01
C PHE A 11 6.01 -13.79 -12.32
N ASP A 12 5.69 -12.86 -13.20
CA ASP A 12 4.32 -12.52 -13.58
C ASP A 12 3.55 -13.72 -14.18
N ASP A 13 4.22 -14.59 -14.91
CA ASP A 13 3.62 -15.76 -15.57
C ASP A 13 3.33 -16.96 -14.63
N GLU A 14 3.61 -16.85 -13.33
CA GLU A 14 3.26 -17.87 -12.33
C GLU A 14 1.80 -17.75 -11.89
N ALA A 15 1.29 -18.76 -11.19
CA ALA A 15 -0.08 -18.86 -10.69
C ALA A 15 -1.20 -18.65 -11.74
N GLY A 16 -0.87 -18.74 -13.02
CA GLY A 16 -1.82 -18.51 -14.12
C GLY A 16 -1.72 -17.14 -14.78
N GLY A 17 -0.79 -16.33 -14.35
CA GLY A 17 -0.54 -14.95 -14.72
C GLY A 17 -0.77 -13.98 -13.56
N ASN A 18 -0.26 -12.76 -13.68
CA ASN A 18 -0.37 -11.72 -12.65
C ASN A 18 0.09 -12.14 -11.24
N ALA A 19 1.22 -12.86 -11.14
CA ALA A 19 1.82 -13.28 -9.88
C ALA A 19 2.93 -12.34 -9.40
N ASN A 20 3.00 -11.13 -9.94
CA ASN A 20 3.98 -10.11 -9.58
C ASN A 20 3.71 -9.50 -8.20
N GLY A 21 4.78 -8.98 -7.58
CA GLY A 21 4.71 -8.28 -6.29
C GLY A 21 3.83 -7.04 -6.33
N ASP A 22 3.47 -6.55 -5.13
CA ASP A 22 2.62 -5.37 -4.99
C ASP A 22 3.05 -4.55 -3.75
N ASP A 23 2.65 -4.94 -2.55
CA ASP A 23 2.81 -4.15 -1.33
C ASP A 23 3.52 -4.92 -0.21
N PRO A 24 4.51 -4.32 0.48
CA PRO A 24 5.19 -4.92 1.61
C PRO A 24 4.70 -4.37 2.96
N ALA A 25 4.68 -5.22 3.99
CA ALA A 25 4.54 -4.81 5.39
C ALA A 25 5.63 -5.42 6.27
N ILE A 26 5.99 -4.76 7.36
CA ILE A 26 6.98 -5.25 8.32
C ILE A 26 6.29 -5.62 9.63
N TRP A 27 6.45 -6.87 10.07
CA TRP A 27 6.06 -7.28 11.41
C TRP A 27 7.28 -7.29 12.33
N VAL A 28 7.20 -6.54 13.44
CA VAL A 28 8.25 -6.47 14.46
C VAL A 28 8.08 -7.61 15.46
N HIS A 29 9.13 -8.42 15.62
CA HIS A 29 9.12 -9.51 16.58
C HIS A 29 9.18 -8.97 18.03
N PRO A 30 8.33 -9.42 18.96
CA PRO A 30 8.13 -8.82 20.29
C PRO A 30 9.35 -8.79 21.21
N SER A 31 10.43 -9.50 20.90
CA SER A 31 11.61 -9.58 21.78
C SER A 31 12.94 -9.81 21.06
N LYS A 32 12.93 -9.96 19.74
CA LYS A 32 14.13 -10.28 18.94
C LYS A 32 13.99 -9.59 17.59
N SER A 33 14.40 -8.33 17.52
CA SER A 33 14.22 -7.52 16.30
C SER A 33 14.77 -8.17 15.04
N GLY A 34 15.90 -8.88 15.10
CA GLY A 34 16.45 -9.65 13.98
C GLY A 34 15.62 -10.88 13.55
N LYS A 35 14.49 -11.17 14.21
CA LYS A 35 13.49 -12.19 13.79
C LYS A 35 12.18 -11.57 13.30
N SER A 36 12.20 -10.29 13.04
CA SER A 36 11.10 -9.59 12.37
C SER A 36 10.91 -10.13 10.96
N LEU A 37 9.72 -9.94 10.41
CA LEU A 37 9.33 -10.50 9.12
C LEU A 37 8.95 -9.38 8.16
N VAL A 38 9.22 -9.62 6.90
CA VAL A 38 8.66 -8.86 5.79
C VAL A 38 7.58 -9.73 5.14
N ILE A 39 6.42 -9.14 4.91
CA ILE A 39 5.26 -9.80 4.34
C ILE A 39 4.93 -9.06 3.06
N GLY A 40 5.07 -9.72 1.90
CA GLY A 40 4.79 -9.13 0.61
C GLY A 40 3.59 -9.77 -0.07
N THR A 41 2.71 -8.98 -0.64
CA THR A 41 1.67 -9.45 -1.53
C THR A 41 2.23 -9.66 -2.93
N ALA A 42 1.67 -10.61 -3.66
CA ALA A 42 2.06 -10.93 -5.02
C ALA A 42 0.84 -11.28 -5.87
N LYS A 43 -0.15 -10.43 -5.83
CA LYS A 43 -1.38 -10.53 -6.63
C LYS A 43 -1.94 -11.97 -6.64
N GLU A 44 -2.07 -12.62 -7.79
CA GLU A 44 -2.55 -14.01 -7.89
C GLU A 44 -1.54 -15.03 -7.33
N GLY A 45 -0.26 -14.66 -7.21
CA GLY A 45 0.77 -15.43 -6.54
C GLY A 45 0.55 -15.61 -5.03
N GLY A 46 -0.26 -14.74 -4.41
CA GLY A 46 -0.62 -14.84 -3.00
C GLY A 46 0.26 -14.02 -2.08
N LEU A 47 0.66 -14.57 -0.94
CA LEU A 47 1.38 -13.88 0.12
C LEU A 47 2.72 -14.57 0.39
N PHE A 48 3.78 -13.79 0.40
CA PHE A 48 5.13 -14.26 0.69
C PHE A 48 5.65 -13.68 2.00
N VAL A 49 6.40 -14.47 2.75
CA VAL A 49 7.02 -14.06 4.01
C VAL A 49 8.52 -14.22 3.90
N TYR A 50 9.26 -13.17 4.24
CA TYR A 50 10.71 -13.13 4.17
C TYR A 50 11.31 -12.79 5.53
N ASN A 51 12.57 -13.18 5.73
CA ASN A 51 13.39 -12.65 6.83
C ASN A 51 14.05 -11.32 6.40
N LEU A 52 14.81 -10.71 7.30
CA LEU A 52 15.50 -9.45 7.03
C LEU A 52 16.71 -9.59 6.06
N ASP A 53 17.13 -10.82 5.75
CA ASP A 53 18.12 -11.12 4.71
C ASP A 53 17.45 -11.33 3.31
N GLY A 54 16.16 -11.06 3.17
CA GLY A 54 15.41 -11.26 1.92
C GLY A 54 15.07 -12.73 1.60
N GLN A 55 15.41 -13.68 2.47
CA GLN A 55 15.16 -15.10 2.21
C GLN A 55 13.68 -15.42 2.45
N GLN A 56 13.06 -16.11 1.50
CA GLN A 56 11.68 -16.58 1.63
C GLN A 56 11.56 -17.66 2.71
N LEU A 57 10.69 -17.43 3.68
CA LEU A 57 10.38 -18.35 4.79
C LEU A 57 9.07 -19.11 4.57
N GLN A 58 8.08 -18.46 3.95
CA GLN A 58 6.75 -19.03 3.73
C GLN A 58 6.13 -18.48 2.46
N HIS A 59 5.27 -19.29 1.82
CA HIS A 59 4.38 -18.88 0.74
C HIS A 59 2.97 -19.38 1.04
N LEU A 60 2.00 -18.51 0.90
CA LEU A 60 0.58 -18.76 1.12
C LEU A 60 -0.16 -18.41 -0.18
N PRO A 61 -0.65 -19.40 -0.93
CA PRO A 61 -1.29 -19.14 -2.22
C PRO A 61 -2.58 -18.32 -2.05
N ALA A 62 -2.90 -17.52 -3.04
CA ALA A 62 -4.19 -16.85 -3.12
C ALA A 62 -5.34 -17.87 -3.20
N PRO A 63 -6.54 -17.54 -2.70
CA PRO A 63 -7.68 -18.44 -2.78
C PRO A 63 -8.08 -18.77 -4.21
N ALA A 64 -8.46 -20.01 -4.44
CA ALA A 64 -9.01 -20.42 -5.73
C ALA A 64 -10.36 -19.71 -6.01
N ALA A 65 -10.71 -19.62 -7.30
CA ALA A 65 -12.03 -19.16 -7.74
C ALA A 65 -13.13 -20.06 -7.16
N PRO A 66 -14.30 -19.50 -6.74
CA PRO A 66 -15.42 -20.32 -6.24
C PRO A 66 -16.08 -21.16 -7.33
N GLY A 67 -16.10 -20.67 -8.53
CA GLY A 67 -16.65 -21.31 -9.72
C GLY A 67 -15.75 -21.13 -10.93
N PRO A 68 -16.06 -21.79 -12.05
CA PRO A 68 -15.20 -21.81 -13.23
C PRO A 68 -15.10 -20.48 -13.97
N ASP A 69 -16.09 -19.60 -13.79
CA ASP A 69 -16.17 -18.29 -14.45
C ASP A 69 -15.96 -17.14 -13.44
N ASP A 70 -15.54 -17.46 -12.21
CA ASP A 70 -15.32 -16.48 -11.15
C ASP A 70 -13.84 -16.09 -11.04
N GLU A 71 -13.58 -14.90 -10.53
CA GLU A 71 -12.24 -14.41 -10.28
C GLU A 71 -11.52 -15.23 -9.20
N VAL A 72 -10.23 -15.51 -9.41
CA VAL A 72 -9.34 -16.08 -8.39
C VAL A 72 -9.02 -15.05 -7.32
N GLY A 73 -8.51 -15.48 -6.18
CA GLY A 73 -7.97 -14.55 -5.19
C GLY A 73 -6.81 -13.76 -5.77
N ARG A 74 -6.76 -12.47 -5.45
CA ARG A 74 -5.72 -11.55 -5.92
C ARG A 74 -5.38 -10.57 -4.81
N PHE A 75 -4.25 -10.77 -4.15
CA PHE A 75 -3.82 -9.97 -3.02
C PHE A 75 -3.17 -8.67 -3.48
N ASN A 76 -3.71 -7.54 -3.00
CA ASN A 76 -3.21 -6.22 -3.33
C ASN A 76 -2.33 -5.68 -2.19
N ASN A 77 -2.91 -5.09 -1.17
CA ASN A 77 -2.14 -4.52 -0.06
C ASN A 77 -2.15 -5.41 1.18
N VAL A 78 -1.13 -5.27 2.00
CA VAL A 78 -1.01 -5.91 3.32
C VAL A 78 -0.60 -4.88 4.37
N ASP A 79 -1.18 -4.96 5.56
CA ASP A 79 -0.73 -4.19 6.71
C ASP A 79 -0.80 -5.02 8.00
N VAL A 80 -0.04 -4.61 9.02
CA VAL A 80 0.10 -5.34 10.28
C VAL A 80 -0.55 -4.57 11.41
N THR A 81 -1.38 -5.25 12.20
CA THR A 81 -1.93 -4.73 13.46
C THR A 81 -1.54 -5.60 14.63
N TYR A 82 -1.21 -4.97 15.76
CA TYR A 82 -0.67 -5.63 16.95
C TYR A 82 -1.70 -5.77 18.05
N GLY A 83 -1.62 -6.89 18.79
CA GLY A 83 -2.37 -7.11 20.02
C GLY A 83 -3.88 -7.38 19.87
N PHE A 84 -4.40 -7.72 18.69
CA PHE A 84 -5.81 -8.08 18.48
C PHE A 84 -6.16 -9.37 19.23
N GLY A 85 -6.89 -9.25 20.34
CA GLY A 85 -7.21 -10.40 21.20
C GLY A 85 -5.95 -11.15 21.70
N GLY A 86 -4.83 -10.43 21.87
CA GLY A 86 -3.55 -10.99 22.30
C GLY A 86 -2.70 -11.58 21.18
N ARG A 87 -3.03 -11.32 19.92
CA ARG A 87 -2.32 -11.79 18.73
C ARG A 87 -1.98 -10.63 17.79
N ASP A 88 -0.92 -10.76 17.03
CA ASP A 88 -0.62 -9.89 15.92
C ASP A 88 -1.24 -10.45 14.65
N LEU A 89 -1.72 -9.58 13.80
CA LEU A 89 -2.40 -9.96 12.57
C LEU A 89 -1.75 -9.25 11.37
N ALA A 90 -1.59 -9.98 10.26
CA ALA A 90 -1.48 -9.40 8.93
C ALA A 90 -2.89 -9.38 8.31
N VAL A 91 -3.29 -8.22 7.80
CA VAL A 91 -4.57 -8.00 7.12
C VAL A 91 -4.27 -7.71 5.67
N VAL A 92 -4.91 -8.42 4.76
CA VAL A 92 -4.66 -8.38 3.32
C VAL A 92 -5.95 -8.06 2.59
N SER A 93 -5.93 -7.15 1.63
CA SER A 93 -7.04 -6.96 0.70
C SER A 93 -6.97 -8.00 -0.43
N ASP A 94 -8.04 -8.77 -0.58
CA ASP A 94 -8.20 -9.75 -1.66
C ASP A 94 -9.17 -9.18 -2.69
N ARG A 95 -8.62 -8.49 -3.69
CA ARG A 95 -9.42 -7.81 -4.72
C ARG A 95 -10.13 -8.77 -5.67
N GLY A 96 -9.59 -9.98 -5.87
CA GLY A 96 -10.25 -11.00 -6.67
C GLY A 96 -11.49 -11.58 -5.98
N ARG A 97 -11.59 -11.45 -4.65
CA ARG A 97 -12.67 -12.01 -3.84
C ARG A 97 -13.53 -10.95 -3.13
N ASP A 98 -13.21 -9.67 -3.26
CA ASP A 98 -13.81 -8.57 -2.50
C ASP A 98 -13.85 -8.86 -1.00
N GLN A 99 -12.74 -9.38 -0.44
CA GLN A 99 -12.64 -9.80 0.95
C GLN A 99 -11.38 -9.27 1.61
N LEU A 100 -11.38 -9.26 2.94
CA LEU A 100 -10.15 -9.21 3.73
C LEU A 100 -9.73 -10.64 4.08
N ARG A 101 -8.45 -10.94 3.85
CA ARG A 101 -7.80 -12.14 4.37
C ARG A 101 -7.00 -11.75 5.60
N ILE A 102 -7.15 -12.54 6.67
CA ILE A 102 -6.59 -12.19 7.97
C ILE A 102 -5.74 -13.36 8.45
N TYR A 103 -4.47 -13.08 8.72
CA TYR A 103 -3.50 -14.07 9.14
C TYR A 103 -2.97 -13.75 10.54
N ALA A 104 -3.02 -14.72 11.45
CA ALA A 104 -2.34 -14.61 12.74
C ALA A 104 -0.84 -14.85 12.57
N ILE A 105 -0.02 -13.98 13.16
CA ILE A 105 1.43 -14.08 13.12
C ILE A 105 1.91 -14.70 14.43
N ALA A 106 2.55 -15.84 14.34
CA ALA A 106 3.11 -16.55 15.50
C ALA A 106 4.33 -17.39 15.12
N ASN A 107 5.37 -17.37 15.95
CA ASN A 107 6.59 -18.18 15.76
C ASN A 107 7.24 -18.01 14.38
N GLY A 108 7.15 -16.82 13.78
CA GLY A 108 7.74 -16.55 12.47
C GLY A 108 6.92 -17.10 11.29
N GLN A 109 5.65 -17.44 11.51
CA GLN A 109 4.75 -17.97 10.50
C GLN A 109 3.38 -17.27 10.53
N LEU A 110 2.74 -17.21 9.39
CA LEU A 110 1.38 -16.74 9.20
C LEU A 110 0.42 -17.92 9.08
N THR A 111 -0.72 -17.82 9.76
CA THR A 111 -1.80 -18.80 9.69
C THR A 111 -3.12 -18.11 9.38
N ASP A 112 -3.84 -18.53 8.35
CA ASP A 112 -5.16 -17.98 7.99
C ASP A 112 -6.17 -18.17 9.14
N VAL A 113 -6.62 -17.07 9.67
CA VAL A 113 -7.64 -17.01 10.73
C VAL A 113 -8.92 -16.31 10.27
N THR A 114 -9.05 -16.06 8.97
CA THR A 114 -10.26 -15.44 8.41
C THR A 114 -11.49 -16.28 8.74
N ASP A 115 -12.58 -15.63 9.15
CA ASP A 115 -13.88 -16.27 9.30
C ASP A 115 -14.35 -16.76 7.91
N PRO A 116 -14.60 -18.05 7.70
CA PRO A 116 -15.08 -18.57 6.42
C PRO A 116 -16.45 -18.01 6.00
N ALA A 117 -17.18 -17.41 6.94
CA ALA A 117 -18.45 -16.72 6.68
C ALA A 117 -18.26 -15.18 6.54
N ALA A 118 -17.04 -14.71 6.37
CA ALA A 118 -16.79 -13.28 6.16
C ALA A 118 -17.51 -12.79 4.89
N PRO A 119 -18.23 -11.64 4.97
CA PRO A 119 -18.95 -11.09 3.82
C PRO A 119 -17.99 -10.52 2.78
N PHE A 120 -18.47 -10.20 1.61
CA PHE A 120 -17.80 -9.23 0.71
C PHE A 120 -17.67 -7.88 1.41
N VAL A 121 -16.67 -7.10 1.05
CA VAL A 121 -16.44 -5.77 1.65
C VAL A 121 -17.43 -4.76 1.06
N PHE A 122 -17.54 -4.70 -0.26
CA PHE A 122 -18.33 -3.70 -0.97
C PHE A 122 -19.52 -4.27 -1.74
N ASN A 123 -19.46 -5.52 -2.13
CA ASN A 123 -20.44 -6.16 -2.99
C ASN A 123 -21.43 -7.05 -2.21
N THR A 124 -22.44 -7.55 -2.88
CA THR A 124 -23.44 -8.44 -2.28
C THR A 124 -23.61 -9.75 -3.03
N THR A 125 -23.12 -9.82 -4.26
CA THR A 125 -23.19 -11.03 -5.10
C THR A 125 -21.83 -11.31 -5.77
N GLN A 126 -21.60 -12.56 -6.14
CA GLN A 126 -20.37 -12.94 -6.86
C GLN A 126 -20.31 -12.28 -8.25
N GLU A 127 -21.43 -12.08 -8.93
CA GLU A 127 -21.50 -11.37 -10.22
C GLU A 127 -20.93 -9.96 -10.09
N GLN A 128 -21.27 -9.22 -9.02
CA GLN A 128 -20.69 -7.89 -8.76
C GLN A 128 -19.19 -7.94 -8.43
N VAL A 129 -18.73 -9.01 -7.81
CA VAL A 129 -17.29 -9.22 -7.55
C VAL A 129 -16.54 -9.38 -8.88
N ASN A 130 -17.12 -10.11 -9.83
CA ASN A 130 -16.54 -10.33 -11.16
C ASN A 130 -16.50 -9.03 -12.02
N ASP A 131 -17.25 -7.97 -11.66
CA ASP A 131 -17.12 -6.64 -12.25
C ASP A 131 -15.85 -5.88 -11.80
N ALA A 132 -15.04 -6.51 -10.92
CA ALA A 132 -13.75 -6.03 -10.40
C ALA A 132 -13.79 -4.70 -9.59
N GLU A 133 -14.96 -4.21 -9.19
CA GLU A 133 -15.11 -3.08 -8.26
C GLU A 133 -15.07 -3.56 -6.81
N THR A 134 -13.90 -3.96 -6.37
CA THR A 134 -13.69 -4.76 -5.15
C THR A 134 -12.73 -4.09 -4.19
N SER A 135 -12.45 -4.73 -3.03
CA SER A 135 -11.45 -4.28 -2.07
C SER A 135 -10.07 -4.17 -2.73
N TYR A 136 -9.37 -3.06 -2.50
CA TYR A 136 -8.14 -2.69 -3.21
C TYR A 136 -7.06 -2.24 -2.22
N GLY A 137 -6.73 -0.95 -2.12
CA GLY A 137 -5.78 -0.44 -1.15
C GLY A 137 -6.19 -0.69 0.29
N LEU A 138 -5.23 -0.78 1.21
CA LEU A 138 -5.50 -1.11 2.62
C LEU A 138 -4.54 -0.41 3.58
N ALA A 139 -5.07 0.03 4.73
CA ALA A 139 -4.29 0.38 5.92
C ALA A 139 -5.02 -0.08 7.17
N THR A 140 -4.31 -0.46 8.23
CA THR A 140 -4.91 -0.79 9.53
C THR A 140 -4.94 0.42 10.45
N TRP A 141 -5.92 0.45 11.34
CA TRP A 141 -6.07 1.46 12.37
C TRP A 141 -6.61 0.86 13.66
N LYS A 142 -6.11 1.34 14.79
CA LYS A 142 -6.54 0.89 16.12
C LYS A 142 -6.80 2.09 17.02
N ASP A 143 -7.96 2.09 17.66
CA ASP A 143 -8.32 3.07 18.68
C ASP A 143 -8.86 2.37 19.95
N SER A 144 -9.35 3.16 20.91
CA SER A 144 -9.98 2.65 22.14
C SER A 144 -11.25 1.85 21.91
N THR A 145 -11.87 1.90 20.72
CA THR A 145 -13.14 1.25 20.37
C THR A 145 -12.96 -0.03 19.57
N GLY A 146 -11.77 -0.26 19.03
CA GLY A 146 -11.46 -1.49 18.28
C GLY A 146 -10.28 -1.40 17.33
N THR A 147 -10.15 -2.44 16.54
CA THR A 147 -9.20 -2.53 15.43
C THR A 147 -9.98 -2.52 14.13
N TYR A 148 -9.47 -1.78 13.16
CA TYR A 148 -10.12 -1.51 11.89
C TYR A 148 -9.13 -1.73 10.73
N ALA A 149 -9.68 -1.99 9.55
CA ALA A 149 -9.03 -1.80 8.28
C ALA A 149 -9.72 -0.67 7.51
N LEU A 150 -8.97 0.22 6.93
CA LEU A 150 -9.41 1.18 5.92
C LEU A 150 -9.15 0.54 4.56
N VAL A 151 -10.17 0.41 3.74
CA VAL A 151 -10.09 -0.34 2.49
C VAL A 151 -10.66 0.52 1.37
N SER A 152 -9.90 0.74 0.32
CA SER A 152 -10.42 1.43 -0.87
C SER A 152 -11.18 0.45 -1.78
N ARG A 153 -11.98 0.99 -2.67
CA ARG A 153 -12.70 0.24 -3.69
C ARG A 153 -12.08 0.50 -5.06
N ARG A 154 -11.66 -0.56 -5.73
CA ARG A 154 -11.09 -0.49 -7.09
C ARG A 154 -12.09 0.14 -8.06
N HIS A 155 -11.59 0.98 -8.96
CA HIS A 155 -12.38 1.73 -9.97
C HIS A 155 -13.46 2.64 -9.38
N ARG A 156 -13.39 2.96 -8.09
CA ARG A 156 -14.30 3.84 -7.36
C ARG A 156 -13.55 4.77 -6.41
N THR A 157 -14.18 5.87 -6.06
CA THR A 157 -13.62 6.83 -5.10
C THR A 157 -13.85 6.44 -3.64
N SER A 158 -14.44 5.28 -3.38
CA SER A 158 -14.91 4.87 -2.05
C SER A 158 -13.76 4.35 -1.18
N ILE A 159 -13.75 4.77 0.09
CA ILE A 159 -12.95 4.19 1.17
C ILE A 159 -13.89 3.69 2.25
N GLY A 160 -13.79 2.41 2.61
CA GLY A 160 -14.57 1.76 3.67
C GLY A 160 -13.81 1.66 4.99
N LEU A 161 -14.44 1.99 6.11
CA LEU A 161 -13.98 1.68 7.46
C LEU A 161 -14.56 0.32 7.86
N VAL A 162 -13.71 -0.67 8.00
CA VAL A 162 -14.07 -2.08 8.26
C VAL A 162 -13.58 -2.47 9.65
N LYS A 163 -14.49 -2.77 10.58
CA LYS A 163 -14.14 -3.20 11.93
C LYS A 163 -13.81 -4.68 11.97
N LEU A 164 -12.67 -5.06 12.53
CA LEU A 164 -12.30 -6.44 12.80
C LEU A 164 -13.06 -6.97 14.02
N LEU A 165 -13.56 -8.19 13.94
CA LEU A 165 -14.42 -8.81 14.95
C LEU A 165 -13.87 -10.17 15.38
N PRO A 166 -13.59 -10.40 16.67
CA PRO A 166 -13.24 -11.72 17.15
C PRO A 166 -14.43 -12.68 16.98
N LYS A 167 -14.14 -13.88 16.50
CA LYS A 167 -15.12 -14.96 16.31
C LYS A 167 -14.79 -16.16 17.17
N PRO A 168 -15.75 -17.08 17.40
CA PRO A 168 -15.46 -18.36 18.02
C PRO A 168 -14.34 -19.12 17.30
N ASN A 169 -13.68 -20.03 17.99
CA ASN A 169 -12.58 -20.86 17.48
C ASN A 169 -11.33 -20.07 17.02
N GLY A 170 -11.15 -18.85 17.53
CA GLY A 170 -9.99 -18.03 17.20
C GLY A 170 -9.98 -17.43 15.79
N LYS A 171 -11.08 -17.50 15.07
CA LYS A 171 -11.25 -16.84 13.78
C LYS A 171 -11.47 -15.34 13.97
N VAL A 172 -11.27 -14.58 12.88
CA VAL A 172 -11.50 -13.13 12.81
C VAL A 172 -12.41 -12.85 11.61
N GLY A 173 -13.56 -12.27 11.92
CA GLY A 173 -14.45 -11.71 10.89
C GLY A 173 -14.34 -10.20 10.84
N TYR A 174 -15.18 -9.58 10.06
CA TYR A 174 -15.20 -8.11 9.95
C TYR A 174 -16.59 -7.61 9.54
N GLN A 175 -16.76 -6.29 9.64
CA GLN A 175 -17.97 -5.60 9.23
C GLN A 175 -17.64 -4.21 8.70
N LEU A 176 -18.17 -3.85 7.53
CA LEU A 176 -18.16 -2.48 7.03
C LEU A 176 -19.00 -1.58 7.94
N VAL A 177 -18.39 -0.54 8.49
CA VAL A 177 -19.00 0.39 9.47
C VAL A 177 -19.43 1.67 8.80
N ARG A 178 -18.59 2.19 7.89
CA ARG A 178 -18.78 3.47 7.21
C ARG A 178 -18.08 3.46 5.87
N THR A 179 -18.58 4.26 4.94
CA THR A 179 -17.93 4.55 3.66
C THR A 179 -17.83 6.06 3.48
N LEU A 180 -16.70 6.53 2.97
CA LEU A 180 -16.46 7.88 2.51
C LEU A 180 -16.16 7.82 1.00
N ASN A 181 -16.68 8.75 0.23
CA ASN A 181 -16.32 8.90 -1.18
C ASN A 181 -15.47 10.16 -1.35
N LEU A 182 -14.33 10.03 -2.00
CA LEU A 182 -13.54 11.17 -2.47
C LEU A 182 -14.19 11.79 -3.72
N PRO A 183 -13.80 13.00 -4.11
CA PRO A 183 -14.25 13.56 -5.38
C PRO A 183 -13.78 12.72 -6.59
N ALA A 184 -14.66 12.49 -7.54
CA ALA A 184 -14.33 11.92 -8.85
C ALA A 184 -14.04 13.01 -9.89
N SER A 185 -14.48 14.24 -9.66
CA SER A 185 -14.25 15.38 -10.56
C SER A 185 -13.91 16.65 -9.79
N PHE A 186 -13.16 17.54 -10.43
CA PHE A 186 -12.54 18.69 -9.81
C PHE A 186 -12.82 19.96 -10.60
N THR A 187 -13.12 21.07 -9.91
CA THR A 187 -13.21 22.38 -10.54
C THR A 187 -11.81 22.97 -10.65
N LEU A 188 -11.36 23.19 -11.88
CA LEU A 188 -10.07 23.79 -12.19
C LEU A 188 -10.08 25.32 -11.98
N PRO A 189 -8.91 25.98 -11.86
CA PRO A 189 -8.82 27.43 -11.69
C PRO A 189 -9.50 28.26 -12.81
N ASN A 190 -9.65 27.71 -14.00
CA ASN A 190 -10.37 28.33 -15.11
C ASN A 190 -11.90 28.12 -15.05
N GLY A 191 -12.41 27.44 -14.01
CA GLY A 191 -13.84 27.15 -13.81
C GLY A 191 -14.35 25.91 -14.56
N GLN A 192 -13.50 25.23 -15.32
CA GLN A 192 -13.88 23.97 -15.99
C GLN A 192 -13.89 22.81 -15.01
N SER A 193 -14.72 21.80 -15.27
CA SER A 193 -14.66 20.52 -14.58
C SER A 193 -13.61 19.63 -15.24
N TRP A 194 -12.85 18.91 -14.42
CA TRP A 194 -11.88 17.91 -14.85
C TRP A 194 -12.07 16.62 -14.08
N THR A 195 -11.90 15.51 -14.74
CA THR A 195 -11.83 14.17 -14.19
C THR A 195 -10.58 13.51 -14.77
N PRO A 196 -9.76 12.79 -14.01
CA PRO A 196 -8.69 11.96 -14.57
C PRO A 196 -9.24 11.07 -15.70
N CYS A 197 -8.44 10.83 -16.71
CA CYS A 197 -8.81 9.97 -17.81
C CYS A 197 -8.69 8.51 -17.38
N ASP A 198 -9.70 7.73 -17.68
CA ASP A 198 -9.73 6.29 -17.48
C ASP A 198 -10.79 5.69 -18.43
N GLU A 199 -10.93 4.38 -18.42
CA GLU A 199 -12.00 3.68 -19.12
C GLU A 199 -13.38 4.23 -18.72
N PRO A 200 -14.28 4.44 -19.69
CA PRO A 200 -15.60 4.99 -19.41
C PRO A 200 -16.38 4.19 -18.36
N GLY A 201 -16.76 4.86 -17.27
CA GLY A 201 -17.48 4.26 -16.15
C GLY A 201 -16.62 3.99 -14.94
N ARG A 202 -15.31 4.07 -15.05
CA ARG A 202 -14.37 4.03 -13.92
C ARG A 202 -14.20 5.42 -13.28
N GLU A 203 -13.88 5.43 -12.00
CA GLU A 203 -13.61 6.62 -11.21
C GLU A 203 -12.18 6.55 -10.67
N PRO A 204 -11.52 7.71 -10.42
CA PRO A 204 -10.16 7.73 -9.89
C PRO A 204 -10.12 7.02 -8.53
N GLN A 205 -9.38 5.93 -8.48
CA GLN A 205 -9.28 5.05 -7.32
C GLN A 205 -8.17 5.47 -6.36
N VAL A 206 -8.16 4.87 -5.18
CA VAL A 206 -7.11 5.01 -4.16
C VAL A 206 -6.42 3.66 -4.01
N GLU A 207 -5.09 3.63 -4.05
CA GLU A 207 -4.33 2.43 -3.69
C GLU A 207 -3.54 2.64 -2.41
N GLY A 208 -2.48 3.43 -2.43
CA GLY A 208 -1.63 3.67 -1.28
C GLY A 208 -2.40 4.32 -0.12
N MET A 209 -2.35 3.69 1.05
CA MET A 209 -2.93 4.26 2.26
C MET A 209 -2.03 4.01 3.47
N VAL A 210 -1.99 4.98 4.39
CA VAL A 210 -1.35 4.81 5.71
C VAL A 210 -2.10 5.59 6.77
N VAL A 211 -2.21 5.03 7.97
CA VAL A 211 -2.77 5.74 9.13
C VAL A 211 -1.65 6.20 10.06
N ASP A 212 -1.63 7.49 10.36
CA ASP A 212 -0.90 8.03 11.50
C ASP A 212 -1.62 7.59 12.79
N GLN A 213 -1.11 6.54 13.42
CA GLN A 213 -1.72 5.89 14.58
C GLN A 213 -1.76 6.80 15.81
N GLU A 214 -0.83 7.75 15.95
CA GLU A 214 -0.81 8.69 17.09
C GLU A 214 -1.78 9.86 16.91
N LYS A 215 -2.17 10.17 15.65
CA LYS A 215 -3.00 11.35 15.34
C LYS A 215 -4.38 10.99 14.80
N ASP A 216 -4.68 9.72 14.62
CA ASP A 216 -5.91 9.25 13.98
C ASP A 216 -6.14 9.89 12.60
N VAL A 217 -5.08 10.01 11.80
CA VAL A 217 -5.12 10.61 10.47
C VAL A 217 -4.83 9.57 9.40
N LEU A 218 -5.74 9.43 8.45
CA LEU A 218 -5.54 8.67 7.23
C LEU A 218 -4.93 9.57 6.14
N TYR A 219 -3.88 9.10 5.53
CA TYR A 219 -3.40 9.56 4.24
C TYR A 219 -3.78 8.54 3.18
N ALA A 220 -4.24 9.01 2.02
CA ALA A 220 -4.74 8.18 0.93
C ALA A 220 -4.27 8.75 -0.41
N ALA A 221 -3.53 7.97 -1.18
CA ALA A 221 -3.09 8.31 -2.52
C ALA A 221 -4.16 7.90 -3.54
N GLN A 222 -4.82 8.89 -4.13
CA GLN A 222 -5.71 8.72 -5.28
C GLN A 222 -4.85 8.87 -6.53
N GLU A 223 -4.56 7.76 -7.19
CA GLU A 223 -3.48 7.53 -8.15
C GLU A 223 -3.24 8.70 -9.12
N ASP A 224 -4.26 9.09 -9.89
CA ASP A 224 -4.21 10.16 -10.88
C ASP A 224 -4.52 11.57 -10.33
N VAL A 225 -4.69 11.71 -9.01
CA VAL A 225 -5.12 12.97 -8.40
C VAL A 225 -4.08 13.52 -7.44
N GLY A 226 -3.63 12.68 -6.49
CA GLY A 226 -2.67 13.05 -5.46
C GLY A 226 -3.05 12.54 -4.07
N ILE A 227 -2.44 13.11 -3.04
CA ILE A 227 -2.54 12.61 -1.67
C ILE A 227 -3.59 13.38 -0.89
N TRP A 228 -4.54 12.65 -0.32
CA TRP A 228 -5.56 13.14 0.59
C TRP A 228 -5.16 12.94 2.05
N ARG A 229 -5.60 13.87 2.90
CA ARG A 229 -5.49 13.79 4.35
C ARG A 229 -6.89 13.91 4.96
N MET A 230 -7.23 12.99 5.86
CA MET A 230 -8.54 12.96 6.52
C MET A 230 -8.45 12.26 7.88
N ARG A 231 -9.54 12.26 8.64
CA ARG A 231 -9.62 11.47 9.87
C ARG A 231 -9.72 9.98 9.57
N ALA A 232 -9.03 9.14 10.35
CA ALA A 232 -9.05 7.68 10.18
C ALA A 232 -10.45 7.07 10.41
N ASP A 233 -11.31 7.73 11.22
CA ASP A 233 -12.70 7.31 11.41
C ASP A 233 -13.63 7.69 10.23
N LEU A 234 -13.08 8.24 9.15
CA LEU A 234 -13.79 8.70 7.96
C LEU A 234 -14.88 9.75 8.25
N THR A 235 -14.72 10.54 9.30
CA THR A 235 -15.58 11.70 9.57
C THR A 235 -14.91 13.02 9.14
N GLY A 236 -15.72 14.03 8.87
CA GLY A 236 -15.21 15.34 8.44
C GLY A 236 -14.97 15.41 6.93
N THR A 237 -14.27 16.45 6.52
CA THR A 237 -14.00 16.73 5.09
C THR A 237 -12.56 16.38 4.76
N PRO A 238 -12.29 15.51 3.75
CA PRO A 238 -10.96 15.28 3.24
C PRO A 238 -10.30 16.55 2.68
N VAL A 239 -8.99 16.64 2.82
CA VAL A 239 -8.20 17.76 2.28
C VAL A 239 -7.16 17.19 1.33
N LEU A 240 -7.15 17.66 0.09
CA LEU A 240 -6.11 17.31 -0.88
C LEU A 240 -4.81 18.02 -0.46
N MET A 241 -3.83 17.22 -0.03
CA MET A 241 -2.57 17.68 0.55
C MET A 241 -1.55 18.06 -0.54
N ASP A 242 -1.42 17.20 -1.52
CA ASP A 242 -0.59 17.40 -2.72
C ASP A 242 -1.25 16.79 -3.95
N LYS A 243 -0.81 17.18 -5.13
CA LYS A 243 -1.35 16.77 -6.43
C LYS A 243 -0.28 16.12 -7.27
N VAL A 244 -0.69 15.21 -8.14
CA VAL A 244 0.19 14.75 -9.22
C VAL A 244 0.40 15.85 -10.27
N ARG A 245 1.45 15.73 -11.07
CA ARG A 245 1.76 16.68 -12.16
C ARG A 245 0.68 16.70 -13.22
N GLU A 246 0.04 15.58 -13.46
CA GLU A 246 -1.01 15.36 -14.45
C GLU A 246 -2.36 15.94 -14.04
N TYR A 247 -2.51 16.42 -12.78
CA TYR A 247 -3.76 17.00 -12.29
C TYR A 247 -4.23 18.17 -13.15
N GLY A 248 -5.39 18.04 -13.77
CA GLY A 248 -6.00 19.03 -14.64
C GLY A 248 -5.58 18.96 -16.11
N VAL A 249 -4.68 18.04 -16.47
CA VAL A 249 -4.35 17.79 -17.88
C VAL A 249 -5.53 17.07 -18.54
N PRO A 250 -6.09 17.62 -19.62
CA PRO A 250 -7.13 16.92 -20.37
C PRO A 250 -6.51 15.72 -21.08
N ALA A 251 -7.20 14.60 -21.10
CA ALA A 251 -6.76 13.42 -21.83
C ALA A 251 -7.93 12.74 -22.54
N THR A 252 -7.63 11.88 -23.51
CA THR A 252 -8.63 11.13 -24.28
C THR A 252 -8.30 9.66 -24.20
N TYR A 253 -9.26 8.86 -23.72
CA TYR A 253 -9.18 7.41 -23.67
C TYR A 253 -9.34 6.81 -25.08
N ASP A 254 -8.44 5.89 -25.43
CA ASP A 254 -8.54 5.08 -26.65
C ASP A 254 -8.97 3.64 -26.31
N PRO A 255 -10.18 3.21 -26.67
CA PRO A 255 -10.67 1.87 -26.34
C PRO A 255 -9.96 0.75 -27.11
N ALA A 256 -9.11 1.06 -28.09
CA ALA A 256 -8.36 0.04 -28.83
C ALA A 256 -7.02 -0.33 -28.17
N THR A 257 -6.43 0.61 -27.46
CA THR A 257 -5.18 0.43 -26.70
C THR A 257 -5.40 0.38 -25.20
N GLU A 258 -6.60 0.76 -24.73
CA GLU A 258 -6.95 0.94 -23.32
C GLU A 258 -6.10 2.00 -22.61
N GLU A 259 -5.55 2.96 -23.37
CA GLU A 259 -4.67 4.01 -22.87
C GLU A 259 -5.28 5.40 -22.99
N CYS A 260 -4.83 6.30 -22.12
CA CYS A 260 -5.17 7.71 -22.15
C CYS A 260 -4.07 8.55 -22.80
N THR A 261 -4.41 9.23 -23.91
CA THR A 261 -3.47 10.17 -24.56
C THR A 261 -3.62 11.56 -23.95
N PRO A 262 -2.59 12.12 -23.30
CA PRO A 262 -2.67 13.43 -22.69
C PRO A 262 -2.70 14.55 -23.74
N GLY A 263 -3.44 15.61 -23.44
CA GLY A 263 -3.49 16.84 -24.20
C GLY A 263 -2.47 17.88 -23.70
N THR A 264 -2.75 19.16 -23.99
CA THR A 264 -1.85 20.24 -23.52
C THR A 264 -2.02 20.48 -22.03
N ASP A 265 -0.94 20.44 -21.28
CA ASP A 265 -0.91 20.73 -19.84
C ASP A 265 -1.27 22.22 -19.59
N PRO A 266 -2.33 22.49 -18.82
CA PRO A 266 -2.72 23.84 -18.43
C PRO A 266 -1.93 24.40 -17.22
N GLY A 267 -1.05 23.61 -16.60
CA GLY A 267 -0.22 24.01 -15.47
C GLY A 267 -0.95 24.07 -14.13
N TYR A 268 -1.94 23.21 -13.90
CA TYR A 268 -2.70 23.15 -12.63
C TYR A 268 -2.26 22.01 -11.71
N GLY A 269 -1.37 21.15 -12.19
CA GLY A 269 -0.82 20.02 -11.46
C GLY A 269 0.13 20.40 -10.33
N GLY A 270 0.51 19.40 -9.55
CA GLY A 270 1.58 19.46 -8.57
C GLY A 270 2.98 19.53 -9.22
N GLN A 271 4.01 19.52 -8.38
CA GLN A 271 5.39 19.57 -8.86
C GLN A 271 6.24 18.40 -8.35
N ARG A 272 5.67 17.53 -7.51
CA ARG A 272 6.42 16.59 -6.69
C ARG A 272 6.11 15.13 -6.99
N LEU A 273 4.89 14.86 -7.41
CA LEU A 273 4.40 13.51 -7.71
C LEU A 273 4.09 13.40 -9.20
N THR A 274 4.50 12.33 -9.81
CA THR A 274 4.07 11.91 -11.15
C THR A 274 3.13 10.74 -11.00
N ALA A 275 2.03 10.71 -11.71
CA ALA A 275 1.05 9.62 -11.62
C ALA A 275 1.69 8.27 -12.06
N ASP A 276 1.43 7.19 -11.34
CA ASP A 276 0.46 7.14 -10.24
C ASP A 276 1.10 7.55 -8.91
N ALA A 277 0.30 8.20 -8.06
CA ALA A 277 0.66 8.38 -6.65
C ALA A 277 0.26 7.10 -5.91
N GLU A 278 1.24 6.38 -5.38
CA GLU A 278 1.09 5.01 -4.88
C GLU A 278 1.44 4.87 -3.39
N GLY A 279 2.11 3.80 -2.99
CA GLY A 279 2.39 3.41 -1.63
C GLY A 279 2.74 4.55 -0.68
N LEU A 280 2.06 4.59 0.46
CA LEU A 280 2.26 5.57 1.52
C LEU A 280 2.77 4.89 2.79
N THR A 281 3.77 5.49 3.45
CA THR A 281 4.29 4.98 4.72
C THR A 281 4.78 6.11 5.62
N ILE A 282 4.90 5.86 6.93
CA ILE A 282 5.30 6.87 7.92
C ILE A 282 6.50 6.40 8.73
N TYR A 283 7.59 7.17 8.70
CA TYR A 283 8.67 7.08 9.66
C TYR A 283 8.32 7.95 10.89
N TYR A 284 8.14 7.31 12.03
CA TYR A 284 7.74 7.98 13.27
C TYR A 284 8.96 8.52 14.03
N ARG A 285 8.78 9.66 14.70
CA ARG A 285 9.75 10.28 15.58
C ARG A 285 9.05 10.79 16.84
N GLU A 286 9.83 11.02 17.88
CA GLU A 286 9.32 11.58 19.15
C GLU A 286 8.46 12.83 18.97
N ASN A 287 7.57 13.05 19.93
CA ASN A 287 6.72 14.24 20.03
C ASN A 287 5.81 14.48 18.82
N GLY A 288 5.33 13.42 18.20
CA GLY A 288 4.41 13.48 17.05
C GLY A 288 5.05 14.02 15.76
N LYS A 289 6.38 14.01 15.69
CA LYS A 289 7.16 14.33 14.49
C LYS A 289 7.36 13.08 13.63
N GLY A 290 8.00 13.25 12.50
CA GLY A 290 8.35 12.19 11.58
C GLY A 290 8.18 12.57 10.12
N TYR A 291 8.10 11.56 9.27
CA TYR A 291 8.05 11.76 7.83
C TYR A 291 6.99 10.87 7.21
N LEU A 292 6.16 11.46 6.36
CA LEU A 292 5.29 10.75 5.44
C LEU A 292 6.05 10.58 4.14
N LEU A 293 6.15 9.36 3.64
CA LEU A 293 6.73 9.02 2.36
C LEU A 293 5.64 8.59 1.39
N ALA A 294 5.81 8.92 0.12
CA ALA A 294 4.86 8.59 -0.93
C ALA A 294 5.59 8.14 -2.19
N SER A 295 5.22 7.00 -2.74
CA SER A 295 5.69 6.56 -4.05
C SER A 295 5.11 7.47 -5.14
N SER A 296 5.99 7.93 -6.02
CA SER A 296 5.70 8.61 -7.28
C SER A 296 6.10 7.66 -8.40
N GLN A 297 5.19 6.76 -8.75
CA GLN A 297 5.47 5.61 -9.60
C GLN A 297 5.94 6.03 -10.99
N GLY A 298 5.32 7.06 -11.58
CA GLY A 298 5.61 7.47 -12.94
C GLY A 298 6.99 8.10 -13.15
N ASP A 299 7.73 8.49 -12.08
CA ASP A 299 9.12 8.96 -12.19
C ASP A 299 10.10 8.18 -11.30
N ASN A 300 9.68 7.04 -10.76
CA ASN A 300 10.49 6.12 -9.96
C ASN A 300 11.13 6.78 -8.72
N THR A 301 10.41 7.72 -8.08
CA THR A 301 10.89 8.45 -6.91
C THR A 301 9.96 8.28 -5.71
N PHE A 302 10.46 8.64 -4.53
CA PHE A 302 9.69 8.71 -3.30
C PHE A 302 9.73 10.14 -2.76
N ALA A 303 8.56 10.77 -2.63
CA ALA A 303 8.44 12.10 -2.05
C ALA A 303 8.35 12.02 -0.53
N ALA A 304 9.11 12.87 0.17
CA ALA A 304 9.12 12.98 1.62
C ALA A 304 8.45 14.27 2.09
N TYR A 305 7.58 14.14 3.10
CA TYR A 305 6.87 15.26 3.73
C TYR A 305 7.03 15.20 5.25
N ARG A 306 6.97 16.34 5.93
CA ARG A 306 6.82 16.36 7.38
C ARG A 306 5.52 15.67 7.78
N ARG A 307 5.58 14.79 8.77
CA ARG A 307 4.40 14.15 9.36
C ARG A 307 3.52 15.16 10.10
N GLU A 308 4.12 16.19 10.70
CA GLU A 308 3.44 17.23 11.48
C GLU A 308 3.06 18.46 10.65
N GLY A 309 2.19 19.30 11.24
CA GLY A 309 1.78 20.60 10.68
C GLY A 309 0.94 20.45 9.41
N SER A 310 1.37 21.15 8.36
CA SER A 310 0.72 21.14 7.04
C SER A 310 1.33 20.12 6.07
N ASN A 311 2.13 19.19 6.56
CA ASN A 311 2.86 18.20 5.75
C ASN A 311 3.79 18.88 4.73
N ALA A 312 4.68 19.78 5.23
CA ALA A 312 5.61 20.48 4.36
C ALA A 312 6.51 19.47 3.61
N TYR A 313 6.65 19.65 2.31
CA TYR A 313 7.56 18.87 1.47
C TYR A 313 9.01 19.06 1.88
N LEU A 314 9.78 17.97 1.91
CA LEU A 314 11.17 17.95 2.34
C LEU A 314 12.15 17.63 1.22
N GLY A 315 11.78 16.75 0.30
CA GLY A 315 12.63 16.33 -0.80
C GLY A 315 12.09 15.05 -1.46
N GLN A 316 12.82 14.56 -2.44
CA GLN A 316 12.57 13.27 -3.11
C GLN A 316 13.86 12.47 -3.11
N PHE A 317 13.72 11.16 -3.07
CA PHE A 317 14.83 10.21 -3.22
C PHE A 317 14.45 9.09 -4.18
N GLN A 318 15.45 8.33 -4.61
CA GLN A 318 15.32 7.17 -5.47
C GLN A 318 16.23 6.05 -4.96
N ILE A 319 15.78 4.80 -5.04
CA ILE A 319 16.62 3.63 -4.82
C ILE A 319 17.32 3.29 -6.13
N GLY A 320 18.63 3.46 -6.16
CA GLY A 320 19.47 3.17 -7.35
C GLY A 320 20.02 1.76 -7.32
N SER A 321 20.87 1.44 -8.30
CA SER A 321 21.54 0.12 -8.36
C SER A 321 22.82 0.10 -7.53
N HIS A 322 23.04 -0.99 -6.77
CA HIS A 322 24.26 -1.16 -5.97
C HIS A 322 24.66 -2.64 -5.82
N ASN A 323 25.95 -2.95 -5.91
CA ASN A 323 26.53 -4.28 -5.68
C ASN A 323 25.83 -5.45 -6.41
N GLY A 324 25.29 -5.21 -7.59
CA GLY A 324 24.61 -6.24 -8.38
C GLY A 324 23.12 -6.38 -8.11
N ILE A 325 22.58 -5.60 -7.16
CA ILE A 325 21.15 -5.37 -6.98
C ILE A 325 20.79 -4.15 -7.86
N ASP A 326 19.75 -4.24 -8.66
CA ASP A 326 19.26 -3.13 -9.47
C ASP A 326 18.47 -2.11 -8.64
N GLY A 327 18.03 -1.02 -9.28
CA GLY A 327 17.25 0.03 -8.65
C GLY A 327 15.77 -0.35 -8.52
N VAL A 328 15.00 0.57 -7.95
CA VAL A 328 13.54 0.46 -7.87
C VAL A 328 12.91 1.23 -9.00
N GLU A 329 12.04 0.56 -9.75
CA GLU A 329 11.22 1.15 -10.79
C GLU A 329 9.75 0.73 -10.59
N HIS A 330 8.82 1.60 -10.96
CA HIS A 330 7.37 1.34 -10.92
C HIS A 330 6.87 0.77 -9.57
N SER A 331 7.24 1.44 -8.45
CA SER A 331 6.90 0.95 -7.11
C SER A 331 5.42 1.17 -6.76
N ASP A 332 4.67 0.08 -6.61
CA ASP A 332 3.29 0.08 -6.13
C ASP A 332 3.25 0.35 -4.61
N GLY A 333 3.96 -0.45 -3.82
CA GLY A 333 3.93 -0.37 -2.36
C GLY A 333 5.28 -0.09 -1.71
N SER A 334 5.26 0.54 -0.54
CA SER A 334 6.44 0.73 0.29
C SER A 334 6.10 0.80 1.77
N THR A 335 7.05 0.42 2.62
CA THR A 335 6.93 0.50 4.08
C THR A 335 8.22 0.96 4.72
N VAL A 336 8.13 1.71 5.82
CA VAL A 336 9.26 2.14 6.63
C VAL A 336 8.99 1.95 8.11
N LEU A 337 10.00 1.49 8.86
CA LEU A 337 9.97 1.48 10.31
C LEU A 337 11.21 2.16 10.88
N ASN A 338 11.00 2.89 11.98
CA ASN A 338 12.05 3.59 12.72
C ASN A 338 12.77 2.72 13.75
N VAL A 339 12.26 1.53 14.09
CA VAL A 339 12.84 0.67 15.11
C VAL A 339 14.02 -0.14 14.56
N PRO A 340 15.06 -0.47 15.38
CA PRO A 340 16.17 -1.30 14.94
C PRO A 340 15.74 -2.71 14.55
N LEU A 341 16.11 -3.17 13.36
CA LEU A 341 15.73 -4.45 12.76
C LEU A 341 16.96 -5.19 12.22
N GLY A 342 17.51 -6.14 12.97
CA GLY A 342 18.70 -6.87 12.55
C GLY A 342 19.88 -5.94 12.26
N ASP A 343 20.38 -5.93 11.04
CA ASP A 343 21.47 -5.07 10.58
C ASP A 343 21.01 -3.65 10.22
N PHE A 344 19.69 -3.40 10.21
CA PHE A 344 19.08 -2.09 9.98
C PHE A 344 18.84 -1.38 11.33
N ASP A 345 19.90 -0.93 11.97
CA ASP A 345 19.90 -0.43 13.36
C ASP A 345 19.29 0.99 13.50
N GLU A 346 19.13 1.74 12.43
CA GLU A 346 18.51 3.07 12.40
C GLU A 346 17.16 3.09 11.68
N GLY A 347 16.61 1.91 11.35
CA GLY A 347 15.35 1.74 10.65
C GLY A 347 15.51 1.14 9.27
N LEU A 348 14.42 0.60 8.76
CA LEU A 348 14.38 -0.13 7.50
C LEU A 348 13.30 0.47 6.59
N PHE A 349 13.68 0.78 5.35
CA PHE A 349 12.77 1.08 4.25
C PHE A 349 12.72 -0.10 3.29
N ILE A 350 11.52 -0.49 2.86
CA ILE A 350 11.28 -1.54 1.85
C ILE A 350 10.35 -0.98 0.79
N SER A 351 10.65 -1.26 -0.46
CA SER A 351 9.75 -0.95 -1.58
C SER A 351 9.59 -2.12 -2.53
N HIS A 352 8.44 -2.20 -3.16
CA HIS A 352 8.23 -2.99 -4.35
C HIS A 352 9.08 -2.44 -5.50
N ASP A 353 9.68 -3.32 -6.27
CA ASP A 353 10.35 -3.03 -7.53
C ASP A 353 9.58 -3.72 -8.66
N GLY A 354 8.91 -2.91 -9.49
CA GLY A 354 8.02 -3.38 -10.55
C GLY A 354 8.74 -3.82 -11.82
N ALA A 355 10.05 -3.60 -11.94
CA ALA A 355 10.83 -3.95 -13.12
C ALA A 355 12.19 -4.56 -12.77
N ASN A 356 12.17 -5.59 -11.91
CA ASN A 356 13.37 -6.22 -11.38
C ASN A 356 14.28 -6.82 -12.47
N THR A 357 15.58 -6.57 -12.37
CA THR A 357 16.62 -7.07 -13.27
C THR A 357 17.77 -7.74 -12.47
N PRO A 358 18.53 -8.71 -13.03
CA PRO A 358 18.41 -9.20 -14.41
C PRO A 358 17.18 -10.07 -14.61
N THR A 359 16.46 -9.82 -15.68
CA THR A 359 15.33 -10.66 -16.07
C THR A 359 15.83 -12.02 -16.58
N THR A 360 15.12 -13.08 -16.24
CA THR A 360 15.22 -14.33 -17.02
C THR A 360 14.69 -14.03 -18.42
N PRO A 361 15.35 -14.44 -19.51
CA PRO A 361 14.88 -14.12 -20.85
C PRO A 361 13.39 -14.41 -21.03
N ASP A 362 12.65 -13.44 -21.54
CA ASP A 362 11.24 -13.48 -21.86
C ASP A 362 10.29 -13.68 -20.63
N ARG A 363 10.75 -13.39 -19.40
CA ARG A 363 9.91 -13.41 -18.20
C ARG A 363 10.01 -12.10 -17.43
N GLU A 364 8.93 -11.36 -17.36
CA GLU A 364 8.79 -10.20 -16.47
C GLU A 364 8.76 -10.67 -15.03
N ASN A 365 9.37 -9.90 -14.14
CA ASN A 365 9.42 -10.22 -12.73
C ASN A 365 9.61 -8.96 -11.87
N THR A 366 9.18 -9.06 -10.64
CA THR A 366 9.24 -8.04 -9.62
C THR A 366 9.90 -8.60 -8.37
N ASN A 367 10.28 -7.75 -7.42
CA ASN A 367 10.70 -8.17 -6.09
C ASN A 367 10.53 -7.05 -5.05
N PHE A 368 11.11 -7.20 -3.86
CA PHE A 368 11.17 -6.17 -2.85
C PHE A 368 12.63 -5.83 -2.53
N LYS A 369 12.95 -4.54 -2.49
CA LYS A 369 14.27 -4.00 -2.17
C LYS A 369 14.27 -3.40 -0.77
N PHE A 370 15.32 -3.66 -0.01
CA PHE A 370 15.50 -3.20 1.37
C PHE A 370 16.64 -2.19 1.40
N ALA A 371 16.42 -1.05 2.03
CA ALA A 371 17.41 0.02 2.18
C ALA A 371 17.49 0.50 3.63
N HIS A 372 18.67 0.93 4.08
CA HIS A 372 18.81 1.60 5.35
C HIS A 372 18.06 2.93 5.36
N TRP A 373 17.27 3.17 6.40
CA TRP A 373 16.66 4.48 6.58
C TRP A 373 17.69 5.60 6.72
N SER A 374 18.82 5.33 7.39
CA SER A 374 19.91 6.30 7.55
C SER A 374 20.43 6.86 6.23
N ASP A 375 20.55 6.03 5.18
CA ASP A 375 21.00 6.49 3.87
C ASP A 375 20.00 7.49 3.25
N ILE A 376 18.70 7.24 3.44
CA ILE A 376 17.63 8.15 2.99
C ILE A 376 17.63 9.43 3.81
N ALA A 377 17.83 9.30 5.13
CA ALA A 377 17.88 10.45 6.03
C ALA A 377 19.08 11.36 5.73
N ASP A 378 20.25 10.80 5.48
CA ASP A 378 21.47 11.54 5.13
C ASP A 378 21.30 12.32 3.81
N GLU A 379 20.71 11.70 2.79
CA GLU A 379 20.47 12.37 1.49
C GLU A 379 19.53 13.55 1.59
N LEU A 380 18.52 13.45 2.41
CA LEU A 380 17.46 14.46 2.55
C LEU A 380 17.68 15.41 3.75
N ASP A 381 18.82 15.31 4.45
CA ASP A 381 19.13 16.07 5.69
C ASP A 381 17.98 15.91 6.73
N LEU A 382 17.56 14.65 6.96
CA LEU A 382 16.51 14.28 7.89
C LEU A 382 17.11 13.72 9.18
N ASP A 383 16.41 13.89 10.29
CA ASP A 383 16.82 13.31 11.56
C ASP A 383 16.42 11.83 11.66
N VAL A 384 17.29 11.01 12.21
CA VAL A 384 17.02 9.64 12.63
C VAL A 384 16.53 9.61 14.07
N ASP A 385 15.55 8.77 14.40
CA ASP A 385 14.99 8.60 15.74
C ASP A 385 14.43 7.18 15.86
N THR A 386 15.14 6.33 16.62
CA THR A 386 14.79 4.92 16.80
C THR A 386 14.01 4.63 18.07
N ASP A 387 13.84 5.63 18.95
CA ASP A 387 13.22 5.48 20.26
C ASP A 387 11.83 6.16 20.34
N GLY A 388 11.47 6.90 19.30
CA GLY A 388 10.29 7.78 19.30
C GLY A 388 8.95 7.09 19.23
N TRP A 389 8.89 5.85 18.76
CA TRP A 389 7.66 5.09 18.58
C TRP A 389 7.94 3.60 18.33
N ASP A 390 7.18 2.75 18.98
CA ASP A 390 7.18 1.29 18.74
C ASP A 390 5.81 0.90 18.15
N PRO A 391 5.73 0.22 17.00
CA PRO A 391 4.47 -0.19 16.39
C PRO A 391 3.66 -1.15 17.27
N ARG A 392 4.25 -1.67 18.33
CA ARG A 392 3.61 -2.60 19.27
C ARG A 392 2.97 -1.92 20.48
N ASP A 393 3.21 -0.61 20.72
CA ASP A 393 2.68 0.16 21.86
C ASP A 393 1.21 0.69 21.63
#